data_ad4918db6f0091f877c1c5b7914c45a3
#
_entry.id   ad4918db6f0091f877c1c5b7914c45a3
#
_cell.length_a   1.000
_cell.length_b   1.000
_cell.length_c   1.000
_cell.angle_alpha   90.00
_cell.angle_beta   90.00
_cell.angle_gamma   90.00
#
_symmetry.space_group_name_H-M   'P 1'
#
loop_
_entity.id
_entity.type
_entity.pdbx_description
1 polymer ?
#
loop_
_entity_poly.entity_id
_entity_poly.type
_entity_poly.pdbx_seq_one_letter_code
_entity_poly.pdbx_strand_id
1 'polypeptide(L)' 'MNFYDVQITTDLGEIVVLQVCAYSESEAELTAISMVENGEANVMGTYVTGCFVLG' A
#
# COMPACT_ATOMS: atom_id res chain seq x y z
N MET A 1 8.35 9.19 13.40
CA MET A 1 7.57 8.79 12.21
C MET A 1 8.50 8.69 11.02
N ASN A 2 8.38 7.64 10.25
CA ASN A 2 9.26 7.35 9.12
C ASN A 2 8.47 7.19 7.83
N PHE A 3 9.16 7.41 6.70
CA PHE A 3 8.56 7.12 5.40
C PHE A 3 8.92 5.67 5.02
N TYR A 4 7.94 4.97 4.47
CA TYR A 4 8.11 3.60 4.00
C TYR A 4 7.62 3.50 2.56
N ASP A 5 8.34 2.71 1.77
CA ASP A 5 7.88 2.36 0.43
C ASP A 5 7.19 1.01 0.54
N VAL A 6 5.92 0.95 0.18
CA VAL A 6 5.10 -0.24 0.30
C VAL A 6 4.66 -0.68 -1.10
N GLN A 7 5.04 -1.89 -1.48
CA GLN A 7 4.62 -2.47 -2.75
C GLN A 7 3.28 -3.14 -2.55
N ILE A 8 2.31 -2.74 -3.35
CA ILE A 8 0.95 -3.27 -3.30
C ILE A 8 0.66 -4.01 -4.60
N THR A 9 0.05 -5.18 -4.48
CA THR A 9 -0.52 -5.90 -5.62
C THR A 9 -2.04 -5.89 -5.46
N THR A 10 -2.75 -5.53 -6.52
CA THR A 10 -4.21 -5.46 -6.49
C THR A 10 -4.84 -6.73 -7.06
N ASP A 11 -6.16 -6.84 -6.92
CA ASP A 11 -6.93 -7.95 -7.46
C ASP A 11 -6.90 -8.01 -8.99
N LEU A 12 -6.52 -6.92 -9.66
CA LEU A 12 -6.34 -6.89 -11.10
C LEU A 12 -4.91 -7.20 -11.55
N GLY A 13 -4.03 -7.55 -10.60
CA GLY A 13 -2.64 -7.86 -10.91
C GLY A 13 -1.75 -6.63 -11.07
N GLU A 14 -2.25 -5.46 -10.74
CA GLU A 14 -1.43 -4.25 -10.76
C GLU A 14 -0.43 -4.27 -9.62
N ILE A 15 0.78 -3.79 -9.89
CA ILE A 15 1.82 -3.67 -8.88
C ILE A 15 2.23 -2.21 -8.81
N VAL A 16 2.06 -1.61 -7.63
CA VAL A 16 2.41 -0.20 -7.39
C VAL A 16 3.20 -0.07 -6.09
N VAL A 17 4.00 0.97 -6.01
CA VAL A 17 4.73 1.31 -4.79
C VAL A 17 4.18 2.63 -4.27
N LEU A 18 3.71 2.61 -3.03
CA LEU A 18 3.18 3.78 -2.35
C LEU A 18 4.15 4.20 -1.25
N GLN A 19 4.44 5.49 -1.18
CA GLN A 19 5.20 6.03 -0.06
C GLN A 19 4.22 6.47 1.02
N VAL A 20 4.36 5.89 2.20
CA VAL A 20 3.50 6.21 3.34
C VAL A 20 4.33 6.63 4.53
N CYS A 21 3.72 7.44 5.39
CA CYS A 21 4.34 7.91 6.62
C CYS A 21 3.70 7.15 7.78
N ALA A 22 4.52 6.46 8.58
CA ALA A 22 4.01 5.61 9.64
C ALA A 22 5.04 5.45 10.75
N TYR A 23 4.62 4.94 11.89
CA TYR A 23 5.50 4.70 13.03
C TYR A 23 6.21 3.35 12.95
N SER A 24 5.67 2.41 12.18
CA SER A 24 6.23 1.06 12.04
C SER A 24 5.87 0.48 10.69
N GLU A 25 6.53 -0.63 10.32
CA GLU A 25 6.23 -1.33 9.08
C GLU A 25 4.80 -1.86 9.06
N SER A 26 4.33 -2.38 10.20
CA SER A 26 2.94 -2.88 10.30
C SER A 26 1.94 -1.76 10.03
N GLU A 27 2.17 -0.58 10.58
CA GLU A 27 1.30 0.57 10.36
C GLU A 27 1.38 1.02 8.90
N ALA A 28 2.57 0.98 8.30
CA ALA A 28 2.77 1.33 6.90
C ALA A 28 1.95 0.43 5.99
N GLU A 29 1.95 -0.88 6.25
CA GLU A 29 1.14 -1.84 5.49
C GLU A 29 -0.34 -1.51 5.58
N LEU A 30 -0.84 -1.30 6.78
CA LEU A 30 -2.26 -0.99 7.00
C LEU A 30 -2.64 0.32 6.30
N THR A 31 -1.79 1.32 6.37
CA THR A 31 -2.02 2.61 5.72
C THR A 31 -2.10 2.44 4.20
N ALA A 32 -1.16 1.71 3.62
CA ALA A 32 -1.13 1.49 2.17
C ALA A 32 -2.36 0.71 1.70
N ILE A 33 -2.75 -0.33 2.43
CA ILE A 33 -3.95 -1.12 2.12
C ILE A 33 -5.18 -0.24 2.16
N SER A 34 -5.32 0.59 3.20
CA SER A 34 -6.44 1.52 3.33
C SER A 34 -6.50 2.50 2.16
N MET A 35 -5.36 3.00 1.71
CA MET A 35 -5.31 3.94 0.59
C MET A 35 -5.87 3.30 -0.68
N VAL A 36 -5.52 2.06 -0.94
CA VAL A 36 -6.03 1.33 -2.11
C VAL A 36 -7.53 1.09 -1.97
N GLU A 37 -7.95 0.55 -0.84
CA GLU A 37 -9.35 0.14 -0.64
C GLU A 37 -10.32 1.31 -0.50
N ASN A 38 -9.81 2.47 -0.13
CA ASN A 38 -10.61 3.69 -0.04
C ASN A 38 -10.58 4.53 -1.33
N GLY A 39 -9.88 4.05 -2.35
CA GLY A 39 -9.79 4.74 -3.62
C GLY A 39 -8.84 5.93 -3.63
N GLU A 40 -7.94 6.01 -2.66
CA GLU A 40 -6.98 7.12 -2.57
C GLU A 40 -5.69 6.85 -3.35
N ALA A 41 -5.42 5.59 -3.69
CA ALA A 41 -4.28 5.25 -4.53
C ALA A 41 -4.69 5.26 -6.00
N ASN A 42 -3.74 5.56 -6.87
CA ASN A 42 -4.01 5.66 -8.31
C ASN A 42 -3.93 4.28 -8.95
N VAL A 43 -4.89 3.41 -8.61
CA VAL A 43 -4.98 2.05 -9.15
C VAL A 43 -6.41 1.77 -9.57
N MET A 44 -6.57 0.81 -10.48
CA MET A 44 -7.88 0.37 -10.97
C MET A 44 -8.48 -0.72 -10.10
N GLY A 45 -7.64 -1.50 -9.42
CA GLY A 45 -8.08 -2.59 -8.56
C GLY A 45 -8.78 -2.08 -7.31
N THR A 46 -9.63 -2.94 -6.74
CA THR A 46 -10.43 -2.62 -5.56
C THR A 46 -9.84 -3.18 -4.28
N TYR A 47 -9.22 -4.36 -4.36
CA TYR A 47 -8.70 -5.07 -3.18
C TYR A 47 -7.20 -5.29 -3.29
N VAL A 48 -6.57 -5.35 -2.14
CA VAL A 48 -5.14 -5.68 -2.04
C VAL A 48 -5.01 -7.19 -1.90
N THR A 49 -4.27 -7.83 -2.80
CA THR A 49 -3.97 -9.26 -2.74
C THR A 49 -2.56 -9.53 -2.24
N GLY A 50 -1.69 -8.52 -2.24
CA GLY A 50 -0.35 -8.63 -1.71
C GLY A 50 0.16 -7.28 -1.24
N CYS A 51 0.91 -7.29 -0.14
CA CYS A 51 1.47 -6.07 0.45
C CYS A 51 2.87 -6.39 0.97
N PHE A 52 3.83 -5.57 0.60
CA PHE A 52 5.22 -5.82 0.95
C PHE A 52 5.95 -4.50 1.21
N VAL A 53 6.53 -4.38 2.40
CA VAL A 53 7.30 -3.18 2.76
C VAL A 53 8.72 -3.32 2.24
N LEU A 54 9.13 -2.38 1.41
CA LEU A 54 10.46 -2.38 0.80
C LEU A 54 11.50 -1.64 1.65
N GLY A 55 11.04 -0.77 2.53
CA GLY A 55 11.95 -0.05 3.42
C GLY A 55 11.56 1.38 3.69
#